data_3bab34290fc7604cf699e10150b2572e
#
_entry.id   3bab34290fc7604cf699e10150b2572e
#
_cell.length_a   1.000
_cell.length_b   1.000
_cell.length_c   1.000
_cell.angle_alpha   90.00
_cell.angle_beta   90.00
_cell.angle_gamma   90.00
#
_symmetry.space_group_name_H-M   'P 1'
#
loop_
_entity.id
_entity.type
_entity.pdbx_description
1 polymer ?
#
loop_
_entity_poly.entity_id
_entity_poly.type
_entity_poly.pdbx_seq_one_letter_code
_entity_poly.pdbx_strand_id
1 'polypeptide(L)'
;MSCRTFDKMLSFLLLVFAFNGIHCEPETVRENFDYFSYGGNEDILKNLDLHPAKDEIVLRPQEVKDWPQQSLNVGQITAVSINSLGQPVIFHRAERVWEESAFNESNVYQNLDKGPIIEDTILVLDPHTGSVLHSWGAYAFYMPHGLTVDHHDNVWVTDVAKHQVFKYIPNNHKYPTLTIGEPFTAGYPSRRRVLLCMPTSVAVATTAEIFVADGYCNNQILKFNAAGKLLLTIPTSDSLTLNLPHSVALLEHLDVVCVADRENMRIVCPKAGLKSYMKIFEPALVVEDPTLGRVFAVATHGDTIYAVNGPTSQNIAVRGFTVNAVNGNILDTWEPSTGFTNPHSVAVTRNGSHLYVTEIGPNKIWKFELTDVYDKK
;
A
#
# COMPACT_ATOMS: atom_id res chain seq x y z
N MET A 1 35.61 52.02 -3.17
CA MET A 1 34.75 53.20 -3.45
C MET A 1 33.34 52.62 -3.72
N SER A 2 32.54 52.61 -2.70
CA SER A 2 31.50 53.60 -2.33
C SER A 2 30.41 53.68 -3.38
N CYS A 3 29.24 53.37 -3.16
CA CYS A 3 28.13 53.64 -2.26
C CYS A 3 26.88 53.54 -3.16
N ARG A 4 25.85 53.12 -2.75
CA ARG A 4 24.71 53.22 -1.84
C ARG A 4 23.41 52.97 -2.58
N THR A 5 22.67 52.08 -2.06
CA THR A 5 21.23 52.11 -1.68
C THR A 5 20.37 53.27 -2.21
N PHE A 6 19.17 52.97 -2.71
CA PHE A 6 17.92 53.52 -2.16
C PHE A 6 16.68 52.79 -2.72
N ASP A 7 15.90 52.52 -1.84
CA ASP A 7 14.59 52.08 -1.50
C ASP A 7 13.43 52.84 -2.18
N LYS A 8 12.28 52.16 -2.23
CA LYS A 8 10.86 52.65 -2.18
C LYS A 8 10.06 52.78 -3.47
N MET A 9 9.11 51.91 -3.56
CA MET A 9 7.64 52.05 -3.35
C MET A 9 6.80 52.74 -4.43
N LEU A 10 5.77 52.06 -4.77
CA LEU A 10 4.35 52.46 -5.03
C LEU A 10 3.87 52.72 -6.44
N SER A 11 2.90 51.90 -6.80
CA SER A 11 1.52 52.22 -7.32
C SER A 11 1.24 52.58 -8.76
N PHE A 12 0.34 51.74 -9.32
CA PHE A 12 -0.80 52.05 -10.21
C PHE A 12 -0.57 52.98 -11.41
N LEU A 13 -0.76 52.48 -12.62
CA LEU A 13 -1.83 52.91 -13.50
C LEU A 13 -1.91 52.07 -14.78
N LEU A 14 -3.14 51.63 -15.10
CA LEU A 14 -3.57 51.19 -16.43
C LEU A 14 -3.39 52.31 -17.46
N LEU A 15 -2.84 51.95 -18.63
CA LEU A 15 -3.20 52.65 -19.87
C LEU A 15 -3.06 51.75 -21.09
N VAL A 16 -4.19 51.57 -21.74
CA VAL A 16 -4.39 50.96 -23.07
C VAL A 16 -3.85 51.94 -24.11
N PHE A 17 -3.00 51.48 -25.04
CA PHE A 17 -2.95 52.01 -26.40
C PHE A 17 -2.56 50.92 -27.40
N ALA A 18 -3.37 50.89 -28.45
CA ALA A 18 -3.29 50.02 -29.59
C ALA A 18 -2.35 50.60 -30.68
N PHE A 19 -2.02 49.72 -31.64
CA PHE A 19 -1.51 49.94 -32.99
C PHE A 19 0.00 50.16 -33.15
N ASN A 20 0.69 49.21 -33.79
CA ASN A 20 0.97 49.19 -35.23
C ASN A 20 1.72 47.89 -35.57
N GLY A 21 1.21 47.26 -36.63
CA GLY A 21 1.76 46.04 -37.16
C GLY A 21 3.11 46.25 -37.85
N ILE A 22 3.98 45.27 -37.67
CA ILE A 22 5.08 44.98 -38.60
C ILE A 22 4.89 43.52 -39.00
N HIS A 23 4.47 43.31 -40.27
CA HIS A 23 4.51 42.01 -40.92
C HIS A 23 5.97 41.61 -41.12
N CYS A 24 6.39 40.51 -40.51
CA CYS A 24 7.54 39.75 -41.01
C CYS A 24 7.00 38.41 -41.54
N GLU A 25 7.06 38.24 -42.84
CA GLU A 25 6.84 36.95 -43.50
C GLU A 25 7.96 35.97 -43.10
N PRO A 26 7.67 34.70 -42.80
CA PRO A 26 8.71 33.69 -42.63
C PRO A 26 9.18 33.24 -44.04
N GLU A 27 10.44 33.41 -44.30
CA GLU A 27 11.12 32.78 -45.44
C GLU A 27 10.98 31.24 -45.32
N THR A 28 10.37 30.67 -46.34
CA THR A 28 10.35 29.22 -46.55
C THR A 28 11.71 28.71 -46.95
N VAL A 29 12.42 28.15 -45.99
CA VAL A 29 13.56 27.29 -46.29
C VAL A 29 13.02 25.95 -46.76
N ARG A 30 13.10 25.72 -48.08
CA ARG A 30 12.90 24.38 -48.66
C ARG A 30 14.17 23.60 -48.42
N GLU A 31 14.19 22.74 -47.42
CA GLU A 31 15.16 21.65 -47.35
C GLU A 31 14.69 20.49 -48.23
N ASN A 32 15.46 20.24 -49.26
CA ASN A 32 15.32 19.04 -50.11
C ASN A 32 15.70 17.82 -49.26
N PHE A 33 14.70 17.05 -48.89
CA PHE A 33 14.92 15.66 -48.43
C PHE A 33 15.12 14.77 -49.66
N ASP A 34 16.36 14.46 -49.94
CA ASP A 34 16.71 13.38 -50.87
C ASP A 34 16.21 12.05 -50.27
N TYR A 35 15.31 11.43 -50.98
CA TYR A 35 14.82 10.08 -50.74
C TYR A 35 15.96 9.10 -51.06
N PHE A 36 16.72 8.72 -50.01
CA PHE A 36 17.56 7.51 -50.10
C PHE A 36 16.64 6.29 -50.04
N SER A 37 16.40 5.70 -51.20
CA SER A 37 15.81 4.37 -51.30
C SER A 37 16.84 3.36 -50.78
N TYR A 38 16.65 2.90 -49.53
CA TYR A 38 17.35 1.71 -49.05
C TYR A 38 16.65 0.48 -49.62
N GLY A 39 17.35 -0.15 -50.62
CA GLY A 39 17.01 -1.47 -51.11
C GLY A 39 16.94 -2.50 -49.97
N GLY A 40 16.05 -3.42 -50.10
CA GLY A 40 15.63 -4.38 -49.11
C GLY A 40 16.77 -5.13 -48.42
N ASN A 41 16.60 -5.24 -47.12
CA ASN A 41 17.18 -6.31 -46.31
C ASN A 41 16.01 -7.04 -45.63
N GLU A 42 15.34 -7.90 -46.40
CA GLU A 42 14.39 -8.89 -45.86
C GLU A 42 15.06 -9.91 -44.92
N ASP A 43 16.38 -9.90 -44.82
CA ASP A 43 17.11 -10.85 -43.95
C ASP A 43 17.36 -10.37 -42.51
N ILE A 44 17.08 -9.10 -42.17
CA ILE A 44 17.23 -8.61 -40.77
C ILE A 44 16.02 -8.97 -39.91
N LEU A 45 14.86 -9.22 -40.50
CA LEU A 45 13.65 -9.59 -39.74
C LEU A 45 13.58 -11.09 -39.43
N LYS A 46 14.45 -11.93 -39.99
CA LYS A 46 14.48 -13.39 -39.75
C LYS A 46 15.32 -13.82 -38.54
N ASN A 47 16.05 -12.92 -37.90
CA ASN A 47 16.90 -13.22 -36.73
C ASN A 47 16.47 -12.47 -35.45
N LEU A 48 15.27 -11.88 -35.40
CA LEU A 48 14.60 -11.69 -34.15
C LEU A 48 14.02 -13.05 -33.75
N ASP A 49 14.83 -13.84 -33.03
CA ASP A 49 14.31 -14.91 -32.18
C ASP A 49 13.28 -14.26 -31.24
N LEU A 50 12.05 -14.13 -31.75
CA LEU A 50 10.87 -14.04 -30.91
C LEU A 50 10.82 -15.39 -30.19
N HIS A 51 11.60 -15.50 -29.09
CA HIS A 51 11.24 -16.51 -28.10
C HIS A 51 9.76 -16.31 -27.85
N PRO A 52 8.91 -17.35 -28.07
CA PRO A 52 7.52 -17.26 -27.66
C PRO A 52 7.54 -16.77 -26.22
N ALA A 53 6.76 -15.74 -25.93
CA ALA A 53 6.60 -15.24 -24.57
C ALA A 53 6.42 -16.52 -23.73
N LYS A 54 7.34 -16.77 -22.78
CA LYS A 54 7.18 -17.87 -21.82
C LYS A 54 5.79 -17.67 -21.29
N ASP A 55 4.91 -18.67 -21.49
CA ASP A 55 3.58 -18.65 -20.91
C ASP A 55 3.75 -18.24 -19.46
N GLU A 56 3.19 -17.08 -19.11
CA GLU A 56 3.35 -16.49 -17.77
C GLU A 56 2.68 -17.45 -16.81
N ILE A 57 3.48 -18.12 -15.96
CA ILE A 57 2.95 -19.06 -14.96
C ILE A 57 2.17 -18.23 -13.95
N VAL A 58 0.85 -18.29 -14.03
CA VAL A 58 -0.04 -17.63 -13.07
C VAL A 58 -0.31 -18.60 -11.93
N LEU A 59 0.25 -18.30 -10.76
CA LEU A 59 -0.04 -19.06 -9.55
C LEU A 59 -1.45 -18.70 -9.04
N ARG A 60 -2.31 -19.71 -8.89
CA ARG A 60 -3.68 -19.52 -8.41
C ARG A 60 -3.83 -19.88 -6.94
N PRO A 61 -4.46 -19.01 -6.13
CA PRO A 61 -4.77 -19.29 -4.74
C PRO A 61 -5.83 -20.40 -4.65
N GLN A 62 -5.49 -21.50 -3.98
CA GLN A 62 -6.37 -22.61 -3.66
C GLN A 62 -6.58 -22.69 -2.15
N GLU A 63 -7.83 -22.67 -1.69
CA GLU A 63 -8.16 -22.75 -0.27
C GLU A 63 -7.57 -24.01 0.38
N VAL A 64 -6.84 -23.85 1.47
CA VAL A 64 -6.40 -24.95 2.33
C VAL A 64 -7.51 -25.22 3.33
N LYS A 65 -8.30 -26.27 3.07
CA LYS A 65 -9.41 -26.67 3.93
C LYS A 65 -8.90 -27.11 5.31
N ASP A 66 -9.77 -26.95 6.30
CA ASP A 66 -9.50 -27.32 7.69
C ASP A 66 -8.29 -26.59 8.31
N TRP A 67 -7.95 -25.39 7.79
CA TRP A 67 -6.99 -24.49 8.39
C TRP A 67 -7.65 -23.14 8.72
N PRO A 68 -7.52 -22.65 9.96
CA PRO A 68 -6.92 -23.27 11.14
C PRO A 68 -7.75 -24.47 11.62
N GLN A 69 -7.07 -25.51 12.16
CA GLN A 69 -7.72 -26.74 12.62
C GLN A 69 -8.70 -26.52 13.78
N GLN A 70 -8.51 -25.42 14.52
CA GLN A 70 -9.38 -24.99 15.61
C GLN A 70 -9.70 -23.51 15.45
N SER A 71 -10.92 -23.10 15.82
CA SER A 71 -11.28 -21.70 15.82
C SER A 71 -10.42 -20.90 16.81
N LEU A 72 -9.93 -19.75 16.38
CA LEU A 72 -9.22 -18.81 17.23
C LEU A 72 -10.20 -18.01 18.08
N ASN A 73 -9.89 -17.82 19.35
CA ASN A 73 -10.64 -16.90 20.22
C ASN A 73 -10.10 -15.48 20.04
N VAL A 74 -10.58 -14.78 19.02
CA VAL A 74 -10.09 -13.45 18.61
C VAL A 74 -11.27 -12.54 18.27
N GLY A 75 -11.08 -11.23 18.42
CA GLY A 75 -11.97 -10.21 17.87
C GLY A 75 -11.72 -9.98 16.38
N GLN A 76 -12.07 -8.80 15.88
CA GLN A 76 -11.82 -8.40 14.50
C GLN A 76 -10.34 -8.55 14.17
N ILE A 77 -10.00 -9.42 13.19
CA ILE A 77 -8.60 -9.64 12.78
C ILE A 77 -8.28 -8.64 11.67
N THR A 78 -7.60 -7.56 12.03
CA THR A 78 -7.40 -6.41 11.16
C THR A 78 -6.23 -6.55 10.21
N ALA A 79 -5.22 -7.34 10.58
CA ALA A 79 -4.04 -7.50 9.73
C ALA A 79 -3.40 -8.88 9.87
N VAL A 80 -2.68 -9.26 8.83
CA VAL A 80 -1.80 -10.43 8.79
C VAL A 80 -0.50 -10.08 8.08
N SER A 81 0.61 -10.62 8.57
CA SER A 81 1.91 -10.62 7.90
C SER A 81 2.63 -11.93 8.17
N ILE A 82 3.78 -12.16 7.54
CA ILE A 82 4.51 -13.42 7.62
C ILE A 82 5.94 -13.16 8.13
N ASN A 83 6.35 -13.88 9.16
CA ASN A 83 7.72 -13.79 9.65
C ASN A 83 8.71 -14.63 8.81
N SER A 84 10.01 -14.56 9.13
CA SER A 84 11.07 -15.30 8.41
C SER A 84 10.94 -16.83 8.47
N LEU A 85 10.19 -17.34 9.45
CA LEU A 85 9.91 -18.76 9.60
C LEU A 85 8.66 -19.22 8.81
N GLY A 86 8.04 -18.33 8.04
CA GLY A 86 6.80 -18.61 7.29
C GLY A 86 5.56 -18.68 8.18
N GLN A 87 5.64 -18.20 9.41
CA GLN A 87 4.53 -18.21 10.37
C GLN A 87 3.66 -16.97 10.17
N PRO A 88 2.32 -17.12 10.04
CA PRO A 88 1.41 -15.99 10.03
C PRO A 88 1.39 -15.27 11.38
N VAL A 89 1.54 -13.96 11.34
CA VAL A 89 1.42 -13.07 12.50
C VAL A 89 0.16 -12.23 12.27
N ILE A 90 -0.81 -12.31 13.18
CA ILE A 90 -2.07 -11.59 13.09
C ILE A 90 -2.18 -10.50 14.15
N PHE A 91 -2.95 -9.45 13.81
CA PHE A 91 -3.29 -8.37 14.73
C PHE A 91 -4.80 -8.29 14.85
N HIS A 92 -5.33 -8.34 16.07
CA HIS A 92 -6.76 -8.33 16.30
C HIS A 92 -7.16 -7.34 17.40
N ARG A 93 -8.45 -7.03 17.45
CA ARG A 93 -9.01 -6.01 18.35
C ARG A 93 -9.56 -6.56 19.67
N ALA A 94 -9.43 -7.88 19.90
CA ALA A 94 -10.05 -8.54 21.05
C ALA A 94 -11.54 -8.13 21.22
N GLU A 95 -11.92 -7.55 22.36
CA GLU A 95 -13.28 -7.07 22.62
C GLU A 95 -13.63 -5.75 21.90
N ARG A 96 -12.64 -5.06 21.29
CA ARG A 96 -12.92 -3.78 20.63
C ARG A 96 -13.52 -3.98 19.24
N VAL A 97 -14.58 -3.25 18.97
CA VAL A 97 -15.21 -3.17 17.67
C VAL A 97 -15.14 -1.73 17.19
N TRP A 98 -14.80 -1.53 15.92
CA TRP A 98 -14.89 -0.21 15.30
C TRP A 98 -16.35 0.09 14.97
N GLU A 99 -16.95 0.94 15.75
CA GLU A 99 -18.29 1.46 15.56
C GLU A 99 -18.22 2.91 15.08
N GLU A 100 -19.29 3.42 14.48
CA GLU A 100 -19.38 4.80 13.99
C GLU A 100 -19.08 5.81 15.10
N SER A 101 -19.52 5.50 16.33
CA SER A 101 -19.29 6.33 17.52
C SER A 101 -17.87 6.27 18.10
N ALA A 102 -17.00 5.40 17.56
CA ALA A 102 -15.64 5.22 18.09
C ALA A 102 -14.76 6.47 17.96
N PHE A 103 -15.08 7.33 16.99
CA PHE A 103 -14.37 8.60 16.73
C PHE A 103 -15.37 9.72 16.54
N ASN A 104 -15.03 10.92 17.00
CA ASN A 104 -15.83 12.13 16.72
C ASN A 104 -15.45 12.75 15.37
N GLU A 105 -16.13 13.84 14.99
CA GLU A 105 -15.89 14.59 13.75
C GLU A 105 -14.45 15.14 13.63
N SER A 106 -13.76 15.31 14.75
CA SER A 106 -12.35 15.71 14.79
C SER A 106 -11.37 14.52 14.80
N ASN A 107 -11.85 13.31 14.52
CA ASN A 107 -11.11 12.05 14.54
C ASN A 107 -10.50 11.69 15.91
N VAL A 108 -11.07 12.21 17.00
CA VAL A 108 -10.64 11.88 18.35
C VAL A 108 -11.37 10.64 18.85
N TYR A 109 -10.58 9.68 19.34
CA TYR A 109 -11.11 8.43 19.89
C TYR A 109 -11.95 8.68 21.15
N GLN A 110 -13.16 8.11 21.16
CA GLN A 110 -14.18 8.42 22.19
C GLN A 110 -14.22 7.43 23.36
N ASN A 111 -13.55 6.28 23.27
CA ASN A 111 -13.59 5.23 24.29
C ASN A 111 -12.28 5.16 25.10
N LEU A 112 -11.66 6.28 25.41
CA LEU A 112 -10.43 6.34 26.22
C LEU A 112 -10.63 5.82 27.65
N ASP A 113 -11.82 5.96 28.21
CA ASP A 113 -12.24 5.49 29.52
C ASP A 113 -12.18 3.96 29.66
N LYS A 114 -12.32 3.23 28.56
CA LYS A 114 -12.15 1.76 28.52
C LYS A 114 -10.69 1.32 28.72
N GLY A 115 -9.73 2.25 28.68
CA GLY A 115 -8.29 1.92 28.73
C GLY A 115 -7.80 1.17 27.49
N PRO A 116 -6.55 0.70 27.47
CA PRO A 116 -6.03 -0.17 26.42
C PRO A 116 -6.65 -1.56 26.47
N ILE A 117 -6.59 -2.30 25.38
CA ILE A 117 -7.00 -3.72 25.28
C ILE A 117 -6.16 -4.54 26.27
N ILE A 118 -6.84 -5.34 27.10
CA ILE A 118 -6.18 -6.10 28.17
C ILE A 118 -5.61 -7.45 27.68
N GLU A 119 -6.12 -7.98 26.57
CA GLU A 119 -5.67 -9.21 25.97
C GLU A 119 -4.45 -8.99 25.07
N ASP A 120 -3.71 -10.06 24.81
CA ASP A 120 -2.70 -10.08 23.75
C ASP A 120 -3.38 -9.89 22.40
N THR A 121 -2.95 -8.88 21.68
CA THR A 121 -3.53 -8.49 20.38
C THR A 121 -2.75 -8.98 19.17
N ILE A 122 -1.51 -9.44 19.37
CA ILE A 122 -0.65 -9.98 18.33
C ILE A 122 -0.41 -11.46 18.60
N LEU A 123 -0.80 -12.30 17.63
CA LEU A 123 -0.65 -13.74 17.72
C LEU A 123 0.22 -14.26 16.58
N VAL A 124 1.18 -15.13 16.89
CA VAL A 124 1.97 -15.88 15.91
C VAL A 124 1.37 -17.27 15.80
N LEU A 125 1.02 -17.69 14.59
CA LEU A 125 0.31 -18.94 14.34
C LEU A 125 1.23 -19.98 13.71
N ASP A 126 0.99 -21.25 14.03
CA ASP A 126 1.61 -22.37 13.34
C ASP A 126 1.10 -22.44 11.89
N PRO A 127 1.99 -22.48 10.88
CA PRO A 127 1.57 -22.48 9.48
C PRO A 127 0.88 -23.78 9.05
N HIS A 128 1.04 -24.88 9.80
CA HIS A 128 0.44 -26.19 9.47
C HIS A 128 -0.91 -26.38 10.16
N THR A 129 -1.01 -26.03 11.44
CA THR A 129 -2.21 -26.28 12.25
C THR A 129 -3.06 -25.05 12.47
N GLY A 130 -2.48 -23.85 12.36
CA GLY A 130 -3.15 -22.57 12.72
C GLY A 130 -3.24 -22.34 14.22
N SER A 131 -2.62 -23.20 15.06
CA SER A 131 -2.63 -22.99 16.51
C SER A 131 -1.73 -21.81 16.91
N VAL A 132 -2.05 -21.15 18.03
CA VAL A 132 -1.25 -20.04 18.55
C VAL A 132 0.06 -20.59 19.14
N LEU A 133 1.18 -20.15 18.58
CA LEU A 133 2.52 -20.48 19.06
C LEU A 133 3.02 -19.48 20.11
N HIS A 134 2.69 -18.19 19.90
CA HIS A 134 3.11 -17.11 20.77
C HIS A 134 2.12 -15.96 20.68
N SER A 135 1.94 -15.22 21.78
CA SER A 135 1.10 -14.03 21.82
C SER A 135 1.73 -12.91 22.65
N TRP A 136 1.37 -11.67 22.35
CA TRP A 136 1.80 -10.49 23.09
C TRP A 136 0.96 -9.25 22.71
N GLY A 137 1.19 -8.11 23.37
CA GLY A 137 0.55 -6.86 23.05
C GLY A 137 -0.56 -6.45 24.01
N ALA A 138 -0.75 -7.21 25.10
CA ALA A 138 -1.64 -6.83 26.19
C ALA A 138 -1.28 -5.43 26.74
N TYR A 139 -2.30 -4.61 26.97
CA TYR A 139 -2.20 -3.23 27.48
C TYR A 139 -1.42 -2.26 26.58
N ALA A 140 -1.13 -2.63 25.30
CA ALA A 140 -0.35 -1.80 24.40
C ALA A 140 -1.19 -0.93 23.46
N PHE A 141 -2.36 -1.41 23.06
CA PHE A 141 -3.15 -0.85 21.96
C PHE A 141 -4.58 -0.49 22.38
N TYR A 142 -5.18 0.46 21.64
CA TYR A 142 -6.57 0.90 21.82
C TYR A 142 -7.46 0.49 20.66
N MET A 143 -6.98 0.67 19.40
CA MET A 143 -7.72 0.29 18.19
C MET A 143 -6.73 -0.21 17.12
N PRO A 144 -6.32 -1.49 17.19
CA PRO A 144 -5.46 -2.15 16.21
C PRO A 144 -5.93 -1.98 14.78
N HIS A 145 -4.96 -1.75 13.82
CA HIS A 145 -5.32 -1.70 12.41
C HIS A 145 -4.32 -2.44 11.51
N GLY A 146 -3.18 -1.88 11.17
CA GLY A 146 -2.18 -2.49 10.29
C GLY A 146 -1.08 -3.23 11.03
N LEU A 147 -0.56 -4.31 10.42
CA LEU A 147 0.61 -5.04 10.90
C LEU A 147 1.47 -5.47 9.72
N THR A 148 2.79 -5.29 9.85
CA THR A 148 3.79 -5.78 8.89
C THR A 148 4.99 -6.33 9.66
N VAL A 149 5.49 -7.49 9.23
CA VAL A 149 6.76 -8.05 9.68
C VAL A 149 7.80 -7.78 8.60
N ASP A 150 8.84 -7.02 8.94
CA ASP A 150 9.90 -6.67 8.00
C ASP A 150 10.92 -7.82 7.81
N HIS A 151 11.91 -7.60 6.95
CA HIS A 151 12.92 -8.61 6.60
C HIS A 151 13.89 -8.95 7.76
N HIS A 152 13.85 -8.21 8.86
CA HIS A 152 14.57 -8.48 10.11
C HIS A 152 13.66 -9.02 11.22
N ASP A 153 12.44 -9.43 10.88
CA ASP A 153 11.40 -9.85 11.83
C ASP A 153 10.97 -8.78 12.84
N ASN A 154 11.25 -7.49 12.56
CA ASN A 154 10.63 -6.44 13.35
C ASN A 154 9.14 -6.38 13.02
N VAL A 155 8.33 -6.23 14.05
CA VAL A 155 6.88 -6.08 13.92
C VAL A 155 6.53 -4.60 13.93
N TRP A 156 5.92 -4.15 12.87
CA TRP A 156 5.41 -2.79 12.70
C TRP A 156 3.90 -2.82 12.77
N VAL A 157 3.32 -1.96 13.59
CA VAL A 157 1.86 -1.89 13.75
C VAL A 157 1.36 -0.47 13.75
N THR A 158 0.10 -0.30 13.32
CA THR A 158 -0.62 0.96 13.42
C THR A 158 -1.75 0.84 14.44
N ASP A 159 -1.93 1.88 15.25
CA ASP A 159 -3.08 2.05 16.13
C ASP A 159 -3.80 3.33 15.73
N VAL A 160 -5.00 3.18 15.18
CA VAL A 160 -5.76 4.33 14.66
C VAL A 160 -6.31 5.23 15.76
N ALA A 161 -6.58 4.71 16.97
CA ALA A 161 -6.99 5.52 18.10
C ALA A 161 -5.83 6.38 18.63
N LYS A 162 -4.63 5.85 18.63
CA LYS A 162 -3.42 6.56 19.02
C LYS A 162 -2.88 7.48 17.95
N HIS A 163 -3.29 7.34 16.69
CA HIS A 163 -2.70 8.03 15.53
C HIS A 163 -1.20 7.77 15.41
N GLN A 164 -0.77 6.54 15.69
CA GLN A 164 0.65 6.19 15.80
C GLN A 164 0.99 4.91 15.04
N VAL A 165 2.27 4.85 14.62
CA VAL A 165 2.97 3.67 14.14
C VAL A 165 4.01 3.27 15.16
N PHE A 166 4.14 1.97 15.43
CA PHE A 166 5.10 1.41 16.38
C PHE A 166 5.96 0.35 15.71
N LYS A 167 7.25 0.33 16.06
CA LYS A 167 8.19 -0.74 15.71
C LYS A 167 8.58 -1.50 16.96
N TYR A 168 8.42 -2.81 16.93
CA TYR A 168 8.92 -3.75 17.93
C TYR A 168 9.99 -4.64 17.31
N ILE A 169 11.06 -4.90 18.05
CA ILE A 169 12.14 -5.80 17.60
C ILE A 169 11.90 -7.23 18.12
N PRO A 170 12.42 -8.26 17.44
CA PRO A 170 12.43 -9.60 17.99
C PRO A 170 13.02 -9.63 19.40
N ASN A 171 12.49 -10.41 20.29
CA ASN A 171 12.92 -10.55 21.69
C ASN A 171 12.66 -9.35 22.63
N ASN A 172 12.03 -8.27 22.12
CA ASN A 172 11.58 -7.17 22.98
C ASN A 172 10.25 -6.61 22.48
N HIS A 173 9.16 -7.23 22.93
CA HIS A 173 7.79 -6.79 22.61
C HIS A 173 7.17 -5.90 23.68
N LYS A 174 7.90 -5.58 24.74
CA LYS A 174 7.39 -4.79 25.86
C LYS A 174 7.30 -3.29 25.51
N TYR A 175 8.31 -2.78 24.81
CA TYR A 175 8.37 -1.37 24.44
C TYR A 175 8.75 -1.23 22.97
N PRO A 176 8.08 -0.32 22.21
CA PRO A 176 8.48 -0.05 20.85
C PRO A 176 9.86 0.64 20.81
N THR A 177 10.67 0.27 19.82
CA THR A 177 11.99 0.89 19.59
C THR A 177 11.91 2.13 18.71
N LEU A 178 10.80 2.30 17.99
CA LEU A 178 10.46 3.51 17.25
C LEU A 178 8.96 3.76 17.37
N THR A 179 8.58 5.02 17.53
CA THR A 179 7.20 5.49 17.50
C THR A 179 7.12 6.68 16.55
N ILE A 180 6.18 6.66 15.60
CA ILE A 180 5.88 7.76 14.69
C ILE A 180 4.47 8.24 14.99
N GLY A 181 4.27 9.55 15.08
CA GLY A 181 3.01 10.16 15.49
C GLY A 181 2.97 10.51 16.99
N GLU A 182 1.95 11.21 17.40
CA GLU A 182 1.73 11.61 18.79
C GLU A 182 0.44 11.00 19.33
N PRO A 183 0.46 10.47 20.57
CA PRO A 183 -0.66 9.69 21.06
C PRO A 183 -1.94 10.54 21.14
N PHE A 184 -3.02 9.99 20.61
CA PHE A 184 -4.37 10.57 20.61
C PHE A 184 -4.45 11.96 19.98
N THR A 185 -3.49 12.31 19.12
CA THR A 185 -3.39 13.61 18.48
C THR A 185 -3.41 13.45 16.96
N ALA A 186 -4.60 13.63 16.37
CA ALA A 186 -4.77 13.67 14.93
C ALA A 186 -4.13 14.93 14.32
N GLY A 187 -3.58 14.81 13.10
CA GLY A 187 -3.07 15.99 12.39
C GLY A 187 -2.25 15.66 11.16
N TYR A 188 -1.67 16.69 10.57
CA TYR A 188 -0.81 16.57 9.40
C TYR A 188 0.67 16.62 9.79
N PRO A 189 1.53 15.85 9.11
CA PRO A 189 2.95 15.90 9.36
C PRO A 189 3.57 17.23 8.90
N SER A 190 4.55 17.69 9.66
CA SER A 190 5.37 18.84 9.32
C SER A 190 6.85 18.53 9.53
N ARG A 191 7.75 19.42 9.07
CA ARG A 191 9.20 19.27 9.31
C ARG A 191 9.58 19.30 10.80
N ARG A 192 8.75 19.90 11.65
CA ARG A 192 9.01 20.07 13.10
C ARG A 192 8.27 19.04 13.93
N ARG A 193 7.12 18.57 13.46
CA ARG A 193 6.23 17.68 14.20
C ARG A 193 5.59 16.70 13.23
N VAL A 194 5.78 15.43 13.48
CA VAL A 194 5.14 14.38 12.68
C VAL A 194 3.86 13.98 13.39
N LEU A 195 2.75 14.48 12.88
CA LEU A 195 1.42 14.02 13.25
C LEU A 195 0.90 13.10 12.16
N LEU A 196 0.11 12.13 12.55
CA LEU A 196 -0.63 11.22 11.65
C LEU A 196 -2.12 11.36 11.93
N CYS A 197 -2.93 10.90 11.00
CA CYS A 197 -4.37 10.85 11.22
C CYS A 197 -4.93 9.47 10.86
N MET A 198 -5.03 8.60 11.87
CA MET A 198 -5.54 7.23 11.76
C MET A 198 -4.77 6.43 10.69
N PRO A 199 -3.46 6.17 10.88
CA PRO A 199 -2.62 5.45 9.92
C PRO A 199 -3.12 4.02 9.74
N THR A 200 -3.20 3.56 8.48
CA THR A 200 -3.83 2.29 8.12
C THR A 200 -2.84 1.14 7.96
N SER A 201 -1.67 1.40 7.38
CA SER A 201 -0.72 0.34 6.99
C SER A 201 0.72 0.85 6.97
N VAL A 202 1.66 -0.08 7.05
CA VAL A 202 3.11 0.18 6.94
C VAL A 202 3.73 -0.82 5.99
N ALA A 203 4.67 -0.36 5.16
CA ALA A 203 5.59 -1.23 4.43
C ALA A 203 7.03 -0.74 4.69
N VAL A 204 7.97 -1.69 4.76
CA VAL A 204 9.39 -1.39 5.06
C VAL A 204 10.26 -1.97 3.97
N ALA A 205 11.07 -1.12 3.35
CA ALA A 205 12.01 -1.52 2.32
C ALA A 205 13.24 -2.24 2.90
N THR A 206 13.91 -3.04 2.08
CA THR A 206 15.19 -3.69 2.45
C THR A 206 16.29 -2.68 2.75
N THR A 207 16.18 -1.48 2.22
CA THR A 207 17.02 -0.30 2.50
C THR A 207 16.63 0.45 3.79
N ALA A 208 15.62 -0.09 4.52
CA ALA A 208 15.10 0.40 5.79
C ALA A 208 14.28 1.71 5.73
N GLU A 209 13.89 2.17 4.54
CA GLU A 209 12.88 3.22 4.45
C GLU A 209 11.50 2.67 4.81
N ILE A 210 10.71 3.50 5.48
CA ILE A 210 9.41 3.17 6.03
C ILE A 210 8.35 3.92 5.22
N PHE A 211 7.34 3.22 4.73
CA PHE A 211 6.19 3.80 4.04
C PHE A 211 4.96 3.61 4.92
N VAL A 212 4.32 4.69 5.28
CA VAL A 212 3.11 4.71 6.11
C VAL A 212 1.94 5.21 5.28
N ALA A 213 0.89 4.41 5.18
CA ALA A 213 -0.40 4.88 4.68
C ALA A 213 -1.09 5.65 5.81
N ASP A 214 -1.17 6.97 5.67
CA ASP A 214 -1.85 7.88 6.58
C ASP A 214 -3.25 8.16 6.00
N GLY A 215 -4.13 7.13 6.09
CA GLY A 215 -5.21 6.94 5.14
C GLY A 215 -6.55 7.54 5.52
N TYR A 216 -7.07 7.32 6.76
CA TYR A 216 -8.47 7.65 7.05
C TYR A 216 -8.82 9.13 6.98
N CYS A 217 -7.89 10.01 7.26
CA CYS A 217 -8.17 11.45 7.23
C CYS A 217 -7.16 12.27 6.39
N ASN A 218 -5.97 11.75 6.10
CA ASN A 218 -4.94 12.53 5.40
C ASN A 218 -4.73 12.13 3.93
N ASN A 219 -5.23 10.98 3.50
CA ASN A 219 -5.21 10.53 2.10
C ASN A 219 -3.80 10.56 1.46
N GLN A 220 -2.77 10.15 2.19
CA GLN A 220 -1.37 10.23 1.76
C GLN A 220 -0.54 9.02 2.17
N ILE A 221 0.57 8.82 1.47
CA ILE A 221 1.63 7.90 1.88
C ILE A 221 2.83 8.73 2.33
N LEU A 222 3.35 8.43 3.50
CA LEU A 222 4.51 9.10 4.07
C LEU A 222 5.73 8.19 4.01
N LYS A 223 6.82 8.66 3.42
CA LYS A 223 8.10 7.97 3.39
C LYS A 223 9.02 8.53 4.46
N PHE A 224 9.55 7.65 5.32
CA PHE A 224 10.51 7.98 6.37
C PHE A 224 11.82 7.23 6.17
N ASN A 225 12.89 7.75 6.75
CA ASN A 225 14.12 6.97 6.91
C ASN A 225 14.01 5.99 8.10
N ALA A 226 15.01 5.14 8.28
CA ALA A 226 15.07 4.14 9.36
C ALA A 226 14.94 4.73 10.79
N ALA A 227 15.27 6.01 10.99
CA ALA A 227 15.15 6.71 12.25
C ALA A 227 13.80 7.43 12.45
N GLY A 228 12.84 7.23 11.54
CA GLY A 228 11.52 7.87 11.62
C GLY A 228 11.49 9.34 11.20
N LYS A 229 12.53 9.84 10.52
CA LYS A 229 12.52 11.19 9.96
C LYS A 229 11.79 11.18 8.61
N LEU A 230 10.79 12.06 8.49
CA LEU A 230 10.04 12.25 7.26
C LEU A 230 10.96 12.69 6.10
N LEU A 231 10.90 11.98 5.00
CA LEU A 231 11.64 12.23 3.77
C LEU A 231 10.74 12.84 2.70
N LEU A 232 9.55 12.26 2.50
CA LEU A 232 8.69 12.54 1.36
C LEU A 232 7.23 12.25 1.68
N THR A 233 6.31 12.97 1.05
CA THR A 233 4.89 12.66 0.95
C THR A 233 4.57 12.22 -0.48
N ILE A 234 3.85 11.12 -0.64
CA ILE A 234 3.38 10.57 -1.92
C ILE A 234 1.85 10.62 -1.92
N PRO A 235 1.19 11.04 -3.00
CA PRO A 235 1.78 11.46 -4.28
C PRO A 235 2.49 12.81 -4.19
N THR A 236 3.43 13.01 -5.10
CA THR A 236 4.21 14.26 -5.19
C THR A 236 3.59 15.28 -6.16
N SER A 237 2.50 14.92 -6.80
CA SER A 237 1.77 15.77 -7.76
C SER A 237 0.25 15.62 -7.60
N ASP A 238 -0.49 16.64 -7.97
CA ASP A 238 -1.95 16.67 -7.94
C ASP A 238 -2.61 15.71 -8.95
N SER A 239 -1.83 15.12 -9.86
CA SER A 239 -2.34 14.18 -10.87
C SER A 239 -2.74 12.82 -10.29
N LEU A 240 -2.27 12.47 -9.09
CA LEU A 240 -2.61 11.23 -8.39
C LEU A 240 -3.21 11.56 -7.02
N THR A 241 -4.51 11.78 -6.97
CA THR A 241 -5.23 11.97 -5.70
C THR A 241 -5.60 10.63 -5.11
N LEU A 242 -5.15 10.35 -3.88
CA LEU A 242 -5.57 9.17 -3.12
C LEU A 242 -6.85 9.47 -2.34
N ASN A 243 -7.66 8.44 -2.13
CA ASN A 243 -8.84 8.53 -1.28
C ASN A 243 -8.92 7.29 -0.40
N LEU A 244 -8.51 7.46 0.83
CA LEU A 244 -8.35 6.44 1.84
C LEU A 244 -7.37 5.32 1.40
N PRO A 245 -6.07 5.63 1.26
CA PRO A 245 -5.05 4.59 1.10
C PRO A 245 -5.08 3.66 2.31
N HIS A 246 -5.57 2.42 2.09
CA HIS A 246 -5.88 1.51 3.18
C HIS A 246 -4.78 0.49 3.46
N SER A 247 -4.04 0.09 2.45
CA SER A 247 -2.94 -0.87 2.53
C SER A 247 -1.83 -0.48 1.58
N VAL A 248 -0.59 -0.80 1.95
CA VAL A 248 0.61 -0.57 1.13
C VAL A 248 1.50 -1.81 1.09
N ALA A 249 2.06 -2.09 -0.08
CA ALA A 249 3.06 -3.14 -0.28
C ALA A 249 4.14 -2.65 -1.25
N LEU A 250 5.38 -3.12 -1.09
CA LEU A 250 6.52 -2.69 -1.90
C LEU A 250 6.86 -3.72 -2.98
N LEU A 251 7.13 -3.25 -4.19
CA LEU A 251 7.80 -3.98 -5.26
C LEU A 251 9.13 -3.28 -5.54
N GLU A 252 10.13 -3.59 -4.70
CA GLU A 252 11.42 -2.87 -4.70
C GLU A 252 12.18 -2.99 -6.02
N HIS A 253 12.07 -4.12 -6.71
CA HIS A 253 12.71 -4.32 -8.01
C HIS A 253 12.15 -3.43 -9.11
N LEU A 254 10.86 -3.05 -9.02
CA LEU A 254 10.19 -2.07 -9.89
C LEU A 254 10.26 -0.64 -9.34
N ASP A 255 10.82 -0.45 -8.14
CA ASP A 255 10.88 0.83 -7.42
C ASP A 255 9.49 1.46 -7.23
N VAL A 256 8.50 0.66 -6.83
CA VAL A 256 7.13 1.13 -6.60
C VAL A 256 6.60 0.74 -5.22
N VAL A 257 5.70 1.56 -4.69
CA VAL A 257 4.83 1.26 -3.56
C VAL A 257 3.40 1.10 -4.08
N CYS A 258 2.86 -0.11 -4.00
CA CYS A 258 1.49 -0.40 -4.40
C CYS A 258 0.54 -0.09 -3.25
N VAL A 259 -0.56 0.56 -3.57
CA VAL A 259 -1.53 1.14 -2.64
C VAL A 259 -2.91 0.62 -2.97
N ALA A 260 -3.62 0.10 -1.97
CA ALA A 260 -5.05 -0.09 -2.03
C ALA A 260 -5.74 1.29 -1.84
N ASP A 261 -6.07 1.95 -2.93
CA ASP A 261 -6.72 3.27 -2.96
C ASP A 261 -8.24 3.08 -2.84
N ARG A 262 -8.67 2.77 -1.58
CA ARG A 262 -9.92 2.09 -1.24
C ARG A 262 -11.17 2.79 -1.79
N GLU A 263 -11.35 4.06 -1.48
CA GLU A 263 -12.57 4.79 -1.88
C GLU A 263 -12.54 5.22 -3.36
N ASN A 264 -11.38 5.21 -4.00
CA ASN A 264 -11.25 5.33 -5.45
C ASN A 264 -11.43 3.98 -6.18
N MET A 265 -11.64 2.89 -5.45
CA MET A 265 -11.90 1.54 -6.00
C MET A 265 -10.83 1.07 -7.00
N ARG A 266 -9.55 1.31 -6.70
CA ARG A 266 -8.43 1.00 -7.59
C ARG A 266 -7.18 0.58 -6.81
N ILE A 267 -6.19 0.03 -7.54
CA ILE A 267 -4.84 -0.16 -7.06
C ILE A 267 -3.94 0.82 -7.80
N VAL A 268 -3.10 1.54 -7.09
CA VAL A 268 -2.11 2.44 -7.71
C VAL A 268 -0.72 2.14 -7.19
N CYS A 269 0.27 2.13 -8.06
CA CYS A 269 1.65 1.85 -7.70
C CYS A 269 2.56 3.01 -8.13
N PRO A 270 2.61 4.13 -7.37
CA PRO A 270 3.55 5.21 -7.62
C PRO A 270 4.98 4.77 -7.32
N LYS A 271 5.95 5.51 -7.89
CA LYS A 271 7.37 5.26 -7.62
C LYS A 271 7.70 5.50 -6.16
N ALA A 272 8.43 4.55 -5.57
CA ALA A 272 8.84 4.58 -4.17
C ALA A 272 10.09 5.46 -3.93
N GLY A 273 10.88 5.72 -4.99
CA GLY A 273 12.12 6.49 -4.92
C GLY A 273 13.21 5.80 -4.09
N LEU A 274 13.28 4.48 -4.13
CA LEU A 274 14.32 3.68 -3.48
C LEU A 274 15.62 3.69 -4.30
N LYS A 275 15.48 3.64 -5.64
CA LYS A 275 16.60 3.59 -6.57
C LYS A 275 17.01 4.96 -7.09
N SER A 276 16.07 5.89 -7.25
CA SER A 276 16.32 7.23 -7.72
C SER A 276 15.21 8.20 -7.35
N TYR A 277 15.56 9.25 -6.60
CA TYR A 277 14.61 10.33 -6.28
C TYR A 277 14.07 11.06 -7.52
N MET A 278 14.83 11.06 -8.64
CA MET A 278 14.38 11.71 -9.89
C MET A 278 13.21 10.96 -10.53
N LYS A 279 13.05 9.68 -10.23
CA LYS A 279 12.00 8.83 -10.82
C LYS A 279 10.66 8.88 -10.09
N ILE A 280 10.56 9.50 -8.91
CA ILE A 280 9.30 9.61 -8.16
C ILE A 280 8.20 10.38 -8.91
N PHE A 281 8.56 11.15 -9.93
CA PHE A 281 7.64 11.89 -10.79
C PHE A 281 7.16 11.09 -12.02
N GLU A 282 7.65 9.86 -12.22
CA GLU A 282 7.14 8.98 -13.28
C GLU A 282 5.69 8.61 -12.99
N PRO A 283 4.85 8.44 -14.02
CA PRO A 283 3.48 7.99 -13.85
C PRO A 283 3.38 6.70 -13.05
N ALA A 284 2.40 6.63 -12.16
CA ALA A 284 2.08 5.41 -11.43
C ALA A 284 1.45 4.37 -12.36
N LEU A 285 1.68 3.07 -12.09
CA LEU A 285 0.78 2.05 -12.59
C LEU A 285 -0.58 2.24 -11.90
N VAL A 286 -1.65 2.25 -12.69
CA VAL A 286 -3.03 2.35 -12.20
C VAL A 286 -3.79 1.13 -12.71
N VAL A 287 -4.42 0.41 -11.77
CA VAL A 287 -5.30 -0.72 -12.07
C VAL A 287 -6.72 -0.31 -11.70
N GLU A 288 -7.51 -0.04 -12.71
CA GLU A 288 -8.92 0.33 -12.60
C GLU A 288 -9.76 -0.72 -13.33
N ASP A 289 -10.64 -1.39 -12.60
CA ASP A 289 -11.59 -2.35 -13.14
C ASP A 289 -12.90 -2.26 -12.34
N PRO A 290 -14.06 -2.22 -12.99
CA PRO A 290 -15.35 -2.13 -12.30
C PRO A 290 -15.62 -3.24 -11.28
N THR A 291 -14.92 -4.38 -11.39
CA THR A 291 -15.08 -5.51 -10.48
C THR A 291 -14.26 -5.39 -9.20
N LEU A 292 -13.27 -4.48 -9.17
CA LEU A 292 -12.40 -4.29 -7.99
C LEU A 292 -13.18 -3.82 -6.78
N GLY A 293 -14.12 -2.88 -6.94
CA GLY A 293 -14.78 -2.27 -5.80
C GLY A 293 -13.78 -1.64 -4.82
N ARG A 294 -14.15 -1.54 -3.56
CA ARG A 294 -13.27 -1.03 -2.50
C ARG A 294 -12.15 -2.01 -2.20
N VAL A 295 -10.95 -1.73 -2.66
CA VAL A 295 -9.77 -2.55 -2.40
C VAL A 295 -9.27 -2.27 -0.97
N PHE A 296 -9.33 -3.28 -0.09
CA PHE A 296 -8.94 -3.15 1.31
C PHE A 296 -7.46 -3.43 1.54
N ALA A 297 -6.91 -4.44 0.86
CA ALA A 297 -5.51 -4.77 1.06
C ALA A 297 -4.82 -5.23 -0.22
N VAL A 298 -3.50 -5.02 -0.23
CA VAL A 298 -2.57 -5.50 -1.26
C VAL A 298 -1.36 -6.17 -0.61
N ALA A 299 -0.87 -7.23 -1.23
CA ALA A 299 0.40 -7.87 -0.94
C ALA A 299 1.12 -8.18 -2.26
N THR A 300 2.44 -8.29 -2.24
CA THR A 300 3.26 -8.41 -3.45
C THR A 300 4.25 -9.56 -3.37
N HIS A 301 4.41 -10.29 -4.47
CA HIS A 301 5.46 -11.30 -4.63
C HIS A 301 5.86 -11.42 -6.09
N GLY A 302 7.18 -11.34 -6.40
CA GLY A 302 7.63 -11.27 -7.78
C GLY A 302 6.96 -10.11 -8.53
N ASP A 303 6.46 -10.35 -9.74
CA ASP A 303 5.72 -9.38 -10.55
C ASP A 303 4.19 -9.44 -10.32
N THR A 304 3.78 -9.98 -9.17
CA THR A 304 2.36 -10.17 -8.85
C THR A 304 1.91 -9.32 -7.67
N ILE A 305 0.73 -8.72 -7.81
CA ILE A 305 -0.01 -8.10 -6.71
C ILE A 305 -1.19 -9.01 -6.39
N TYR A 306 -1.31 -9.40 -5.13
CA TYR A 306 -2.52 -10.03 -4.59
C TYR A 306 -3.32 -8.99 -3.85
N ALA A 307 -4.61 -8.87 -4.16
CA ALA A 307 -5.48 -7.89 -3.54
C ALA A 307 -6.76 -8.55 -3.03
N VAL A 308 -7.40 -7.93 -2.05
CA VAL A 308 -8.76 -8.27 -1.62
C VAL A 308 -9.61 -7.02 -1.58
N ASN A 309 -10.86 -7.12 -2.08
CA ASN A 309 -11.84 -6.06 -1.90
C ASN A 309 -12.76 -6.39 -0.72
N GLY A 310 -13.51 -5.39 -0.26
CA GLY A 310 -14.55 -5.57 0.74
C GLY A 310 -15.91 -5.16 0.22
N PRO A 311 -16.95 -5.22 1.06
CA PRO A 311 -18.31 -4.83 0.69
C PRO A 311 -18.36 -3.44 0.07
N THR A 312 -18.88 -3.34 -1.15
CA THR A 312 -18.98 -2.08 -1.90
C THR A 312 -20.41 -1.82 -2.31
N SER A 313 -20.98 -2.68 -3.13
CA SER A 313 -22.39 -2.65 -3.56
C SER A 313 -22.86 -4.07 -3.84
N GLN A 314 -24.16 -4.27 -3.97
CA GLN A 314 -24.76 -5.61 -4.24
C GLN A 314 -24.28 -6.22 -5.56
N ASN A 315 -23.79 -5.42 -6.51
CA ASN A 315 -23.36 -5.87 -7.83
C ASN A 315 -21.85 -6.18 -7.91
N ILE A 316 -21.09 -5.90 -6.86
CA ILE A 316 -19.64 -6.17 -6.82
C ILE A 316 -19.38 -7.30 -5.84
N ALA A 317 -18.92 -8.43 -6.36
CA ALA A 317 -18.61 -9.59 -5.53
C ALA A 317 -17.38 -9.33 -4.65
N VAL A 318 -17.44 -9.80 -3.40
CA VAL A 318 -16.29 -9.73 -2.47
C VAL A 318 -15.36 -10.89 -2.75
N ARG A 319 -14.13 -10.60 -3.19
CA ARG A 319 -13.16 -11.61 -3.64
C ARG A 319 -11.71 -11.14 -3.55
N GLY A 320 -10.81 -12.04 -3.83
CA GLY A 320 -9.41 -11.76 -4.08
C GLY A 320 -9.12 -11.62 -5.56
N PHE A 321 -8.02 -10.92 -5.87
CA PHE A 321 -7.54 -10.64 -7.21
C PHE A 321 -6.05 -10.94 -7.29
N THR A 322 -5.64 -11.58 -8.40
CA THR A 322 -4.24 -11.73 -8.80
C THR A 322 -3.99 -10.78 -9.97
N VAL A 323 -3.06 -9.85 -9.81
CA VAL A 323 -2.81 -8.77 -10.78
C VAL A 323 -1.35 -8.79 -11.19
N ASN A 324 -1.08 -8.64 -12.48
CA ASN A 324 0.28 -8.45 -13.01
C ASN A 324 0.74 -7.01 -12.69
N ALA A 325 1.82 -6.90 -11.91
CA ALA A 325 2.34 -5.60 -11.44
C ALA A 325 3.07 -4.79 -12.53
N VAL A 326 3.37 -5.41 -13.68
CA VAL A 326 4.09 -4.73 -14.78
C VAL A 326 3.10 -4.01 -15.71
N ASN A 327 1.96 -4.65 -15.99
CA ASN A 327 0.98 -4.14 -16.97
C ASN A 327 -0.41 -3.83 -16.39
N GLY A 328 -0.68 -4.21 -15.12
CA GLY A 328 -1.94 -3.95 -14.45
C GLY A 328 -3.08 -4.90 -14.80
N ASN A 329 -2.84 -5.93 -15.59
CA ASN A 329 -3.87 -6.89 -15.96
C ASN A 329 -4.31 -7.74 -14.75
N ILE A 330 -5.62 -7.90 -14.56
CA ILE A 330 -6.17 -8.87 -13.61
C ILE A 330 -6.04 -10.25 -14.27
N LEU A 331 -5.25 -11.13 -13.65
CA LEU A 331 -4.92 -12.46 -14.15
C LEU A 331 -5.90 -13.52 -13.65
N ASP A 332 -6.40 -13.35 -12.42
CA ASP A 332 -7.33 -14.29 -11.77
C ASP A 332 -8.15 -13.61 -10.67
N THR A 333 -9.27 -14.22 -10.32
CA THR A 333 -10.08 -13.88 -9.15
C THR A 333 -10.35 -15.12 -8.33
N TRP A 334 -10.33 -15.00 -7.00
CA TRP A 334 -10.41 -16.14 -6.11
C TRP A 334 -11.13 -15.80 -4.80
N GLU A 335 -11.66 -16.83 -4.16
CA GLU A 335 -12.36 -16.72 -2.89
C GLU A 335 -12.36 -18.10 -2.19
N PRO A 336 -12.58 -18.19 -0.88
CA PRO A 336 -12.79 -19.49 -0.23
C PRO A 336 -14.11 -20.12 -0.70
N SER A 337 -14.25 -21.41 -0.50
CA SER A 337 -15.42 -22.18 -0.95
C SER A 337 -16.77 -21.65 -0.41
N THR A 338 -16.74 -20.94 0.70
CA THR A 338 -17.91 -20.29 1.31
C THR A 338 -18.07 -18.81 0.94
N GLY A 339 -17.16 -18.28 0.09
CA GLY A 339 -17.04 -16.86 -0.22
C GLY A 339 -16.42 -16.06 0.93
N PHE A 340 -15.93 -14.86 0.60
CA PHE A 340 -15.55 -13.85 1.60
C PHE A 340 -16.78 -13.04 2.04
N THR A 341 -16.72 -12.54 3.28
CA THR A 341 -17.74 -11.62 3.81
C THR A 341 -17.17 -10.20 3.93
N ASN A 342 -16.06 -10.06 4.65
CA ASN A 342 -15.45 -8.75 4.90
C ASN A 342 -13.92 -8.88 5.06
N PRO A 343 -13.21 -9.28 3.99
CA PRO A 343 -11.75 -9.39 4.04
C PRO A 343 -11.12 -8.01 4.24
N HIS A 344 -10.08 -7.97 5.06
CA HIS A 344 -9.48 -6.72 5.50
C HIS A 344 -7.97 -6.64 5.24
N SER A 345 -7.28 -7.79 5.28
CA SER A 345 -5.84 -7.84 5.06
C SER A 345 -5.45 -9.11 4.29
N VAL A 346 -4.36 -9.02 3.52
CA VAL A 346 -3.76 -10.13 2.77
C VAL A 346 -2.24 -10.12 2.95
N ALA A 347 -1.65 -11.30 3.07
CA ALA A 347 -0.20 -11.46 3.08
C ALA A 347 0.21 -12.69 2.28
N VAL A 348 1.37 -12.63 1.63
CA VAL A 348 1.98 -13.73 0.88
C VAL A 348 3.29 -14.15 1.55
N THR A 349 3.55 -15.45 1.59
CA THR A 349 4.83 -15.98 2.11
C THR A 349 6.00 -15.52 1.25
N ARG A 350 7.18 -15.35 1.84
CA ARG A 350 8.38 -14.87 1.14
C ARG A 350 8.80 -15.76 -0.05
N ASN A 351 8.50 -17.05 0.01
CA ASN A 351 8.75 -18.01 -1.06
C ASN A 351 7.59 -18.11 -2.08
N GLY A 352 6.53 -17.31 -1.93
CA GLY A 352 5.39 -17.31 -2.83
C GLY A 352 4.54 -18.58 -2.78
N SER A 353 4.61 -19.39 -1.71
CA SER A 353 3.88 -20.66 -1.66
C SER A 353 2.47 -20.56 -1.09
N HIS A 354 2.20 -19.57 -0.25
CA HIS A 354 0.90 -19.43 0.43
C HIS A 354 0.47 -17.97 0.52
N LEU A 355 -0.85 -17.78 0.52
CA LEU A 355 -1.52 -16.53 0.89
C LEU A 355 -2.31 -16.73 2.19
N TYR A 356 -2.40 -15.65 2.97
CA TYR A 356 -3.28 -15.58 4.13
C TYR A 356 -4.16 -14.36 4.01
N VAL A 357 -5.46 -14.50 4.31
CA VAL A 357 -6.43 -13.40 4.28
C VAL A 357 -7.15 -13.37 5.62
N THR A 358 -7.31 -12.18 6.19
CA THR A 358 -8.08 -11.98 7.42
C THR A 358 -9.36 -11.22 7.16
N GLU A 359 -10.40 -11.55 7.93
CA GLU A 359 -11.71 -10.89 7.90
C GLU A 359 -12.04 -10.26 9.24
N ILE A 360 -12.66 -9.08 9.20
CA ILE A 360 -13.12 -8.34 10.41
C ILE A 360 -14.58 -8.61 10.78
N GLY A 361 -15.21 -9.46 10.07
CA GLY A 361 -16.55 -10.01 10.33
C GLY A 361 -16.97 -10.95 9.20
N PRO A 362 -16.90 -12.23 9.42
CA PRO A 362 -16.70 -13.03 10.63
C PRO A 362 -15.23 -13.14 11.01
N ASN A 363 -14.76 -12.79 12.14
CA ASN A 363 -13.39 -12.76 12.65
C ASN A 363 -12.59 -14.05 12.29
N LYS A 364 -12.18 -14.17 11.04
CA LYS A 364 -11.56 -15.36 10.45
C LYS A 364 -10.21 -15.05 9.81
N ILE A 365 -9.41 -16.09 9.71
CA ILE A 365 -8.22 -16.11 8.85
C ILE A 365 -8.32 -17.29 7.91
N TRP A 366 -7.99 -17.07 6.65
CA TRP A 366 -7.95 -18.05 5.58
C TRP A 366 -6.53 -18.30 5.15
N LYS A 367 -6.24 -19.53 4.74
CA LYS A 367 -4.99 -19.93 4.10
C LYS A 367 -5.26 -20.45 2.70
N PHE A 368 -4.45 -20.00 1.74
CA PHE A 368 -4.48 -20.48 0.36
C PHE A 368 -3.08 -20.97 -0.01
N GLU A 369 -3.01 -22.08 -0.72
CA GLU A 369 -1.80 -22.53 -1.39
C GLU A 369 -1.75 -21.92 -2.79
N LEU A 370 -0.58 -21.44 -3.20
CA LEU A 370 -0.35 -20.89 -4.53
C LEU A 370 0.16 -22.02 -5.43
N THR A 371 -0.72 -22.51 -6.34
CA THR A 371 -0.44 -23.64 -7.21
C THR A 371 -0.38 -23.23 -8.66
N ASP A 372 0.49 -23.88 -9.44
CA ASP A 372 0.53 -23.76 -10.89
C ASP A 372 -0.69 -24.43 -11.52
N VAL A 373 -1.29 -23.79 -12.52
CA VAL A 373 -2.50 -24.29 -13.20
C VAL A 373 -2.21 -25.52 -14.07
N TYR A 374 -0.93 -25.76 -14.40
CA TYR A 374 -0.56 -26.86 -15.29
C TYR A 374 -0.50 -28.25 -14.64
N ASP A 375 -0.60 -28.37 -13.30
CA ASP A 375 -0.44 -29.64 -12.59
C ASP A 375 -1.71 -30.51 -12.45
N LYS A 376 -2.81 -30.17 -13.17
CA LYS A 376 -4.04 -31.00 -13.19
C LYS A 376 -4.53 -31.26 -14.60
N LYS A 377 -3.81 -32.09 -15.34
CA LYS A 377 -4.37 -32.88 -16.46
C LYS A 377 -3.99 -34.33 -16.32
#